data_650b0bea55701d5569e245b5612ffef7
#
_entry.id   650b0bea55701d5569e245b5612ffef7
#
_cell.length_a   1.000
_cell.length_b   1.000
_cell.length_c   1.000
_cell.angle_alpha   90.00
_cell.angle_beta   90.00
_cell.angle_gamma   90.00
#
_symmetry.space_group_name_H-M   'P 1'
#
loop_
_entity.id
_entity.type
_entity.pdbx_description
1 polymer ?
#
loop_
_entity_poly.entity_id
_entity_poly.type
_entity_poly.pdbx_seq_one_letter_code
_entity_poly.pdbx_strand_id
1 'polypeptide(L)'
;MRIGILGSGRMGAGLGRIWAACGHELRFAYSRSPARLARLAQETGGRAATVAEAAAASEAVLLAVHWSRVPDVLEQAGDLAGKVALTCCVPLNAADDALVLGPETSGAERLARLRPGARWVGCFATAPSESLAPVFARRGRAPRPQMLAYGDDAGAKAVAHALIRDAGFEPLEAGGLATGRFAEPFAMVVAELAYGRPGGPALTYRFERL
;
A
#
# COMPACT_ATOMS: atom_id res chain seq x y z
N MET A 1 2.43 -15.63 5.11
CA MET A 1 3.46 -14.78 5.78
C MET A 1 2.83 -13.90 6.83
N ARG A 2 3.64 -13.34 7.72
CA ARG A 2 3.20 -12.38 8.75
C ARG A 2 3.33 -10.96 8.19
N ILE A 3 2.23 -10.20 8.19
CA ILE A 3 2.16 -8.85 7.60
C ILE A 3 1.68 -7.85 8.66
N GLY A 4 2.44 -6.78 8.85
CA GLY A 4 2.06 -5.64 9.67
C GLY A 4 1.36 -4.57 8.82
N ILE A 5 0.14 -4.20 9.17
CA ILE A 5 -0.61 -3.13 8.51
C ILE A 5 -0.49 -1.87 9.36
N LEU A 6 0.36 -0.95 8.93
CA LEU A 6 0.60 0.32 9.61
C LEU A 6 -0.33 1.40 9.01
N GLY A 7 -1.52 1.47 9.56
CA GLY A 7 -2.62 2.30 9.08
C GLY A 7 -3.88 1.51 8.77
N SER A 8 -4.90 1.63 9.61
CA SER A 8 -6.19 0.92 9.48
C SER A 8 -7.25 1.73 8.73
N GLY A 9 -6.83 2.61 7.82
CA GLY A 9 -7.70 3.35 6.91
C GLY A 9 -8.40 2.46 5.88
N ARG A 10 -9.05 3.06 4.87
CA ARG A 10 -9.74 2.30 3.80
C ARG A 10 -8.80 1.34 3.07
N MET A 11 -7.62 1.81 2.66
CA MET A 11 -6.63 1.00 1.95
C MET A 11 -6.08 -0.13 2.83
N GLY A 12 -5.55 0.19 4.02
CA GLY A 12 -4.96 -0.81 4.91
C GLY A 12 -5.97 -1.85 5.41
N ALA A 13 -7.20 -1.43 5.72
CA ALA A 13 -8.27 -2.36 6.10
C ALA A 13 -8.72 -3.24 4.92
N GLY A 14 -8.82 -2.67 3.71
CA GLY A 14 -9.20 -3.41 2.50
C GLY A 14 -8.18 -4.50 2.16
N LEU A 15 -6.90 -4.12 2.05
CA LEU A 15 -5.81 -5.07 1.78
C LEU A 15 -5.65 -6.09 2.90
N GLY A 16 -5.78 -5.67 4.17
CA GLY A 16 -5.71 -6.58 5.30
C GLY A 16 -6.77 -7.68 5.27
N ARG A 17 -8.04 -7.36 4.93
CA ARG A 17 -9.09 -8.36 4.76
C ARG A 17 -8.80 -9.33 3.61
N ILE A 18 -8.30 -8.81 2.50
CA ILE A 18 -7.95 -9.60 1.33
C ILE A 18 -6.81 -10.58 1.67
N TRP A 19 -5.73 -10.10 2.25
CA TRP A 19 -4.59 -10.94 2.59
C TRP A 19 -4.89 -11.95 3.70
N ALA A 20 -5.77 -11.60 4.66
CA ALA A 20 -6.28 -12.58 5.62
C ALA A 20 -7.06 -13.71 4.92
N ALA A 21 -7.92 -13.38 3.95
CA ALA A 21 -8.64 -14.37 3.15
C ALA A 21 -7.71 -15.23 2.27
N CYS A 22 -6.49 -14.77 1.99
CA CYS A 22 -5.43 -15.53 1.33
C CYS A 22 -4.53 -16.32 2.30
N GLY A 23 -4.84 -16.35 3.59
CA GLY A 23 -4.11 -17.12 4.59
C GLY A 23 -2.87 -16.44 5.18
N HIS A 24 -2.75 -15.13 5.05
CA HIS A 24 -1.68 -14.37 5.73
C HIS A 24 -2.07 -14.06 7.18
N GLU A 25 -1.06 -14.03 8.07
CA GLU A 25 -1.23 -13.61 9.45
C GLU A 25 -1.10 -12.09 9.55
N LEU A 26 -2.15 -11.40 10.01
CA LEU A 26 -2.22 -9.95 10.01
C LEU A 26 -2.05 -9.35 11.41
N ARG A 27 -1.29 -8.27 11.49
CA ARG A 27 -1.23 -7.38 12.65
C ARG A 27 -1.60 -5.97 12.22
N PHE A 28 -2.71 -5.47 12.78
CA PHE A 28 -3.22 -4.13 12.47
C PHE A 28 -2.77 -3.14 13.53
N ALA A 29 -2.16 -2.06 13.10
CA ALA A 29 -1.67 -1.01 13.96
C ALA A 29 -2.02 0.36 13.40
N TYR A 30 -1.89 1.39 14.25
CA TYR A 30 -2.10 2.79 13.90
C TYR A 30 -3.52 3.12 13.44
N SER A 31 -4.34 3.51 14.40
CA SER A 31 -5.71 3.98 14.16
C SER A 31 -6.07 5.09 15.14
N ARG A 32 -6.91 6.02 14.68
CA ARG A 32 -7.57 6.99 15.58
C ARG A 32 -8.61 6.36 16.50
N SER A 33 -8.98 5.09 16.26
CA SER A 33 -9.99 4.36 17.02
C SER A 33 -9.48 2.97 17.38
N PRO A 34 -9.17 2.68 18.65
CA PRO A 34 -8.83 1.33 19.11
C PRO A 34 -9.92 0.29 18.82
N ALA A 35 -11.18 0.68 18.94
CA ALA A 35 -12.32 -0.20 18.63
C ALA A 35 -12.32 -0.64 17.16
N ARG A 36 -11.89 0.23 16.24
CA ARG A 36 -11.75 -0.13 14.81
C ARG A 36 -10.66 -1.17 14.60
N LEU A 37 -9.52 -1.05 15.29
CA LEU A 37 -8.45 -2.05 15.22
C LEU A 37 -8.92 -3.40 15.76
N ALA A 38 -9.57 -3.42 16.93
CA ALA A 38 -10.08 -4.63 17.53
C ALA A 38 -11.10 -5.33 16.63
N ARG A 39 -12.05 -4.58 16.05
CA ARG A 39 -13.02 -5.12 15.10
C ARG A 39 -12.35 -5.70 13.86
N LEU A 40 -11.38 -4.99 13.27
CA LEU A 40 -10.67 -5.46 12.08
C LEU A 40 -9.88 -6.73 12.36
N ALA A 41 -9.23 -6.81 13.52
CA ALA A 41 -8.54 -8.00 13.98
C ALA A 41 -9.51 -9.19 14.13
N GLN A 42 -10.67 -8.99 14.75
CA GLN A 42 -11.70 -10.02 14.90
C GLN A 42 -12.26 -10.49 13.55
N GLU A 43 -12.60 -9.56 12.64
CA GLU A 43 -13.12 -9.86 11.30
C GLU A 43 -12.16 -10.70 10.45
N THR A 44 -10.86 -10.56 10.66
CA THR A 44 -9.81 -11.18 9.83
C THR A 44 -9.10 -12.34 10.50
N GLY A 45 -9.40 -12.65 11.76
CA GLY A 45 -8.59 -13.58 12.56
C GLY A 45 -7.17 -13.08 12.85
N GLY A 46 -6.89 -11.80 12.58
CA GLY A 46 -5.62 -11.13 12.85
C GLY A 46 -5.52 -10.62 14.30
N ARG A 47 -4.55 -9.73 14.53
CA ARG A 47 -4.32 -9.13 15.86
C ARG A 47 -4.26 -7.61 15.77
N ALA A 48 -4.86 -6.92 16.72
CA ALA A 48 -4.57 -5.52 16.99
C ALA A 48 -3.26 -5.44 17.76
N ALA A 49 -2.41 -4.48 17.41
CA ALA A 49 -1.07 -4.31 17.96
C ALA A 49 -0.68 -2.83 18.00
N THR A 50 0.36 -2.51 18.75
CA THR A 50 1.08 -1.25 18.58
C THR A 50 1.86 -1.26 17.27
N VAL A 51 2.28 -0.09 16.79
CA VAL A 51 3.08 0.02 15.57
C VAL A 51 4.40 -0.75 15.71
N ALA A 52 5.06 -0.61 16.87
CA ALA A 52 6.30 -1.31 17.18
C ALA A 52 6.13 -2.84 17.15
N GLU A 53 5.09 -3.37 17.80
CA GLU A 53 4.81 -4.82 17.81
C GLU A 53 4.47 -5.34 16.41
N ALA A 54 3.64 -4.60 15.64
CA ALA A 54 3.29 -4.98 14.28
C ALA A 54 4.53 -5.00 13.37
N ALA A 55 5.39 -3.98 13.49
CA ALA A 55 6.63 -3.92 12.73
C ALA A 55 7.60 -5.04 13.12
N ALA A 56 7.84 -5.25 14.43
CA ALA A 56 8.81 -6.23 14.91
C ALA A 56 8.44 -7.67 14.53
N ALA A 57 7.16 -8.03 14.70
CA ALA A 57 6.69 -9.41 14.53
C ALA A 57 6.36 -9.80 13.08
N SER A 58 6.51 -8.90 12.11
CA SER A 58 6.13 -9.13 10.71
C SER A 58 7.34 -9.31 9.79
N GLU A 59 7.17 -10.09 8.74
CA GLU A 59 8.15 -10.30 7.65
C GLU A 59 8.06 -9.17 6.63
N ALA A 60 6.84 -8.68 6.41
CA ALA A 60 6.56 -7.53 5.57
C ALA A 60 5.66 -6.54 6.32
N VAL A 61 5.82 -5.25 6.03
CA VAL A 61 4.94 -4.20 6.54
C VAL A 61 4.30 -3.44 5.38
N LEU A 62 3.05 -3.03 5.54
CA LEU A 62 2.38 -2.09 4.66
C LEU A 62 2.22 -0.75 5.39
N LEU A 63 2.81 0.30 4.86
CA LEU A 63 2.57 1.68 5.29
C LEU A 63 1.39 2.24 4.49
N ALA A 64 0.25 2.44 5.17
CA ALA A 64 -1.03 2.83 4.56
C ALA A 64 -1.70 3.97 5.34
N VAL A 65 -1.00 5.08 5.49
CA VAL A 65 -1.45 6.28 6.19
C VAL A 65 -1.40 7.49 5.27
N HIS A 66 -2.13 8.55 5.63
CA HIS A 66 -1.94 9.84 4.98
C HIS A 66 -0.50 10.33 5.18
N TRP A 67 0.06 11.01 4.17
CA TRP A 67 1.47 11.43 4.16
C TRP A 67 1.89 12.21 5.41
N SER A 68 1.04 13.09 5.94
CA SER A 68 1.31 13.84 7.16
C SER A 68 1.52 12.97 8.42
N ARG A 69 1.14 11.70 8.37
CA ARG A 69 1.28 10.76 9.49
C ARG A 69 2.50 9.84 9.37
N VAL A 70 3.17 9.90 8.22
CA VAL A 70 4.35 9.06 7.95
C VAL A 70 5.45 9.24 9.00
N PRO A 71 5.85 10.47 9.39
CA PRO A 71 6.89 10.64 10.41
C PRO A 71 6.56 9.96 11.74
N ASP A 72 5.34 10.17 12.24
CA ASP A 72 4.86 9.58 13.50
C ASP A 72 4.83 8.05 13.45
N VAL A 73 4.32 7.47 12.34
CA VAL A 73 4.30 6.01 12.18
C VAL A 73 5.70 5.42 12.09
N LEU A 74 6.60 6.06 11.37
CA LEU A 74 7.98 5.57 11.24
C LEU A 74 8.76 5.68 12.56
N GLU A 75 8.51 6.72 13.36
CA GLU A 75 9.08 6.85 14.69
C GLU A 75 8.64 5.69 15.59
N GLN A 76 7.34 5.41 15.65
CA GLN A 76 6.78 4.30 16.43
C GLN A 76 7.20 2.92 15.90
N ALA A 77 7.40 2.75 14.59
CA ALA A 77 7.84 1.49 13.99
C ALA A 77 9.28 1.12 14.34
N GLY A 78 10.08 2.11 14.70
CA GLY A 78 11.51 1.93 15.00
C GLY A 78 12.32 1.56 13.74
N ASP A 79 13.25 0.63 13.92
CA ASP A 79 14.08 0.14 12.82
C ASP A 79 13.33 -0.94 12.02
N LEU A 80 13.24 -0.71 10.71
CA LEU A 80 12.65 -1.64 9.74
C LEU A 80 13.73 -2.40 8.95
N ALA A 81 14.97 -2.45 9.45
CA ALA A 81 16.08 -3.07 8.75
C ALA A 81 15.78 -4.52 8.37
N GLY A 82 16.10 -4.87 7.12
CA GLY A 82 15.91 -6.20 6.54
C GLY A 82 14.46 -6.55 6.22
N LYS A 83 13.46 -5.72 6.58
CA LYS A 83 12.06 -5.99 6.27
C LYS A 83 11.68 -5.54 4.87
N VAL A 84 10.74 -6.24 4.28
CA VAL A 84 10.04 -5.76 3.09
C VAL A 84 9.03 -4.70 3.54
N ALA A 85 9.15 -3.48 3.01
CA ALA A 85 8.30 -2.37 3.36
C ALA A 85 7.52 -1.90 2.12
N LEU A 86 6.23 -2.21 2.09
CA LEU A 86 5.32 -1.76 1.05
C LEU A 86 4.77 -0.38 1.42
N THR A 87 4.62 0.50 0.44
CA THR A 87 3.95 1.78 0.64
C THR A 87 2.90 2.03 -0.44
N CYS A 88 1.72 2.43 -0.02
CA CYS A 88 0.68 3.02 -0.86
C CYS A 88 0.48 4.52 -0.56
N CYS A 89 1.38 5.13 0.21
CA CYS A 89 1.30 6.54 0.55
C CYS A 89 1.70 7.40 -0.64
N VAL A 90 0.81 8.31 -1.03
CA VAL A 90 1.12 9.40 -1.96
C VAL A 90 1.44 10.64 -1.13
N PRO A 91 2.51 11.40 -1.43
CA PRO A 91 2.91 12.57 -0.64
C PRO A 91 1.98 13.77 -0.90
N LEU A 92 0.75 13.68 -0.41
CA LEU A 92 -0.28 14.69 -0.55
C LEU A 92 -0.23 15.73 0.58
N ASN A 93 -0.67 16.94 0.26
CA ASN A 93 -0.96 17.97 1.25
C ASN A 93 -2.17 17.62 2.11
N ALA A 94 -2.51 18.47 3.08
CA ALA A 94 -3.62 18.23 4.01
C ALA A 94 -5.01 18.22 3.36
N ALA A 95 -5.15 18.82 2.18
CA ALA A 95 -6.39 18.86 1.40
C ALA A 95 -6.54 17.68 0.43
N ASP A 96 -5.53 16.83 0.30
CA ASP A 96 -5.45 15.70 -0.64
C ASP A 96 -5.52 16.12 -2.13
N ASP A 97 -5.20 17.36 -2.47
CA ASP A 97 -5.33 17.95 -3.81
C ASP A 97 -4.01 18.26 -4.52
N ALA A 98 -2.88 18.20 -3.81
CA ALA A 98 -1.57 18.48 -4.39
C ALA A 98 -0.47 17.62 -3.77
N LEU A 99 0.54 17.29 -4.60
CA LEU A 99 1.77 16.66 -4.14
C LEU A 99 2.65 17.69 -3.42
N VAL A 100 3.23 17.30 -2.28
CA VAL A 100 4.15 18.14 -1.49
C VAL A 100 5.62 17.82 -1.77
N LEU A 101 5.91 16.91 -2.67
CA LEU A 101 7.24 16.61 -3.19
C LEU A 101 7.31 16.97 -4.66
N GLY A 102 8.43 17.58 -5.07
CA GLY A 102 8.66 17.97 -6.46
C GLY A 102 9.11 16.79 -7.35
N PRO A 103 9.32 17.04 -8.66
CA PRO A 103 9.60 15.99 -9.64
C PRO A 103 10.96 15.30 -9.48
N GLU A 104 11.84 15.85 -8.67
CA GLU A 104 13.20 15.31 -8.46
C GLU A 104 13.25 14.20 -7.39
N THR A 105 12.14 13.94 -6.69
CA THR A 105 12.04 12.90 -5.66
C THR A 105 10.61 12.41 -5.54
N SER A 106 10.46 11.25 -4.91
CA SER A 106 9.15 10.63 -4.63
C SER A 106 8.98 10.36 -3.14
N GLY A 107 7.75 10.07 -2.73
CA GLY A 107 7.45 9.58 -1.39
C GLY A 107 8.21 8.30 -1.08
N ALA A 108 8.26 7.35 -2.01
CA ALA A 108 9.00 6.10 -1.86
C ALA A 108 10.49 6.32 -1.65
N GLU A 109 11.13 7.21 -2.42
CA GLU A 109 12.54 7.59 -2.22
C GLU A 109 12.76 8.31 -0.88
N ARG A 110 11.79 9.14 -0.45
CA ARG A 110 11.86 9.80 0.86
C ARG A 110 11.79 8.79 2.00
N LEU A 111 10.92 7.79 1.89
CA LEU A 111 10.82 6.69 2.86
C LEU A 111 12.12 5.88 2.94
N ALA A 112 12.73 5.56 1.80
CA ALA A 112 14.01 4.88 1.76
C ALA A 112 15.14 5.69 2.43
N ARG A 113 15.16 7.00 2.27
CA ARG A 113 16.12 7.85 2.99
C ARG A 113 15.86 7.91 4.50
N LEU A 114 14.58 7.87 4.93
CA LEU A 114 14.21 7.90 6.35
C LEU A 114 14.47 6.56 7.04
N ARG A 115 14.38 5.44 6.32
CA ARG A 115 14.61 4.08 6.84
C ARG A 115 15.42 3.29 5.79
N PRO A 116 16.74 3.54 5.68
CA PRO A 116 17.56 2.98 4.60
C PRO A 116 17.79 1.48 4.74
N GLY A 117 17.61 0.90 5.93
CA GLY A 117 17.70 -0.53 6.16
C GLY A 117 16.48 -1.33 5.68
N ALA A 118 15.35 -0.67 5.41
CA ALA A 118 14.16 -1.32 4.90
C ALA A 118 14.22 -1.46 3.37
N ARG A 119 13.66 -2.54 2.84
CA ARG A 119 13.57 -2.81 1.40
C ARG A 119 12.22 -2.31 0.89
N TRP A 120 12.18 -1.06 0.44
CA TRP A 120 10.96 -0.37 0.05
C TRP A 120 10.46 -0.76 -1.33
N VAL A 121 9.14 -0.92 -1.43
CA VAL A 121 8.42 -1.10 -2.69
C VAL A 121 7.17 -0.21 -2.69
N GLY A 122 7.06 0.68 -3.67
CA GLY A 122 5.83 1.44 -3.93
C GLY A 122 4.83 0.56 -4.69
N CYS A 123 3.62 0.42 -4.16
CA CYS A 123 2.53 -0.29 -4.81
C CYS A 123 1.17 0.11 -4.20
N PHE A 124 0.07 -0.20 -4.88
CA PHE A 124 -1.31 0.13 -4.48
C PHE A 124 -1.65 1.63 -4.40
N ALA A 125 -0.71 2.53 -4.62
CA ALA A 125 -0.96 3.98 -4.63
C ALA A 125 -1.86 4.42 -5.80
N THR A 126 -1.84 3.68 -6.89
CA THR A 126 -2.52 4.00 -8.16
C THR A 126 -3.87 3.30 -8.32
N ALA A 127 -4.48 2.85 -7.23
CA ALA A 127 -5.83 2.27 -7.25
C ALA A 127 -6.67 2.84 -6.11
N PRO A 128 -7.91 3.28 -6.39
CA PRO A 128 -8.86 3.61 -5.33
C PRO A 128 -9.14 2.41 -4.43
N SER A 129 -9.29 2.65 -3.13
CA SER A 129 -9.59 1.58 -2.16
C SER A 129 -10.88 0.84 -2.47
N GLU A 130 -11.82 1.48 -3.14
CA GLU A 130 -13.12 0.96 -3.56
C GLU A 130 -13.00 -0.10 -4.66
N SER A 131 -11.89 -0.11 -5.40
CA SER A 131 -11.64 -1.13 -6.42
C SER A 131 -11.15 -2.48 -5.83
N LEU A 132 -10.61 -2.48 -4.60
CA LEU A 132 -9.97 -3.66 -4.02
C LEU A 132 -10.92 -4.85 -3.90
N ALA A 133 -12.08 -4.67 -3.29
CA ALA A 133 -13.04 -5.77 -3.08
C ALA A 133 -13.65 -6.30 -4.39
N PRO A 134 -14.08 -5.46 -5.35
CA PRO A 134 -14.54 -5.93 -6.66
C PRO A 134 -13.46 -6.68 -7.46
N VAL A 135 -12.21 -6.21 -7.43
CA VAL A 135 -11.09 -6.88 -8.10
C VAL A 135 -10.82 -8.23 -7.45
N PHE A 136 -10.74 -8.29 -6.13
CA PHE A 136 -10.55 -9.54 -5.40
C PHE A 136 -11.67 -10.55 -5.66
N ALA A 137 -12.93 -10.13 -5.69
CA ALA A 137 -14.06 -10.99 -6.01
C ALA A 137 -13.98 -11.61 -7.42
N ARG A 138 -13.26 -10.95 -8.35
CA ARG A 138 -13.06 -11.39 -9.73
C ARG A 138 -11.68 -11.96 -10.01
N ARG A 139 -10.85 -12.22 -8.99
CA ARG A 139 -9.42 -12.57 -9.13
C ARG A 139 -9.11 -13.80 -9.99
N GLY A 140 -10.09 -14.70 -10.17
CA GLY A 140 -9.97 -15.86 -11.06
C GLY A 140 -10.28 -15.57 -12.53
N ARG A 141 -10.63 -14.33 -12.91
CA ARG A 141 -11.07 -13.95 -14.26
C ARG A 141 -10.01 -13.08 -14.95
N ALA A 142 -9.80 -13.36 -16.25
CA ALA A 142 -8.94 -12.54 -17.11
C ALA A 142 -9.80 -11.62 -17.99
N PRO A 143 -9.25 -10.49 -18.49
CA PRO A 143 -7.97 -9.90 -18.10
C PRO A 143 -8.03 -9.29 -16.70
N ARG A 144 -6.94 -9.42 -15.93
CA ARG A 144 -6.83 -8.80 -14.60
C ARG A 144 -6.41 -7.33 -14.75
N PRO A 145 -6.96 -6.41 -13.92
CA PRO A 145 -6.41 -5.07 -13.84
C PRO A 145 -4.98 -5.10 -13.33
N GLN A 146 -4.18 -4.14 -13.77
CA GLN A 146 -2.76 -4.06 -13.40
C GLN A 146 -2.54 -3.20 -12.17
N MET A 147 -1.42 -3.46 -11.48
CA MET A 147 -0.95 -2.68 -10.34
C MET A 147 0.55 -2.42 -10.50
N LEU A 148 0.93 -1.14 -10.58
CA LEU A 148 2.33 -0.73 -10.59
C LEU A 148 3.04 -1.18 -9.32
N ALA A 149 4.25 -1.72 -9.48
CA ALA A 149 5.17 -2.02 -8.40
C ALA A 149 6.57 -1.54 -8.79
N TYR A 150 7.22 -0.77 -7.91
CA TYR A 150 8.53 -0.19 -8.14
C TYR A 150 9.37 -0.21 -6.86
N GLY A 151 10.63 -0.56 -6.98
CA GLY A 151 11.55 -0.71 -5.86
C GLY A 151 12.92 -1.21 -6.32
N ASP A 152 13.96 -0.98 -5.53
CA ASP A 152 15.32 -1.29 -5.93
C ASP A 152 15.74 -2.73 -5.58
N ASP A 153 15.10 -3.36 -4.59
CA ASP A 153 15.39 -4.73 -4.15
C ASP A 153 14.49 -5.74 -4.88
N ALA A 154 15.10 -6.63 -5.65
CA ALA A 154 14.37 -7.64 -6.44
C ALA A 154 13.59 -8.63 -5.57
N GLY A 155 14.12 -9.00 -4.39
CA GLY A 155 13.45 -9.90 -3.45
C GLY A 155 12.22 -9.25 -2.83
N ALA A 156 12.30 -7.97 -2.45
CA ALA A 156 11.16 -7.21 -1.95
C ALA A 156 10.07 -7.04 -3.02
N LYS A 157 10.47 -6.76 -4.28
CA LYS A 157 9.51 -6.71 -5.40
C LYS A 157 8.84 -8.06 -5.64
N ALA A 158 9.55 -9.17 -5.52
CA ALA A 158 8.93 -10.49 -5.64
C ALA A 158 7.84 -10.73 -4.57
N VAL A 159 8.08 -10.31 -3.32
CA VAL A 159 7.07 -10.33 -2.25
C VAL A 159 5.88 -9.41 -2.59
N ALA A 160 6.14 -8.19 -3.02
CA ALA A 160 5.09 -7.25 -3.43
C ALA A 160 4.24 -7.82 -4.58
N HIS A 161 4.86 -8.42 -5.58
CA HIS A 161 4.17 -9.06 -6.70
C HIS A 161 3.27 -10.22 -6.25
N ALA A 162 3.70 -11.03 -5.29
CA ALA A 162 2.85 -12.08 -4.71
C ALA A 162 1.61 -11.48 -4.03
N LEU A 163 1.79 -10.47 -3.18
CA LEU A 163 0.71 -9.77 -2.48
C LEU A 163 -0.25 -9.02 -3.42
N ILE A 164 0.26 -8.49 -4.54
CA ILE A 164 -0.55 -7.88 -5.61
C ILE A 164 -1.41 -8.94 -6.30
N ARG A 165 -0.86 -10.13 -6.60
CA ARG A 165 -1.63 -11.24 -7.19
C ARG A 165 -2.69 -11.76 -6.23
N ASP A 166 -2.38 -11.87 -4.95
CA ASP A 166 -3.34 -12.24 -3.91
C ASP A 166 -4.51 -11.26 -3.85
N ALA A 167 -4.25 -9.97 -4.08
CA ALA A 167 -5.29 -8.96 -4.17
C ALA A 167 -6.10 -9.00 -5.49
N GLY A 168 -5.74 -9.87 -6.43
CA GLY A 168 -6.44 -10.07 -7.69
C GLY A 168 -5.94 -9.23 -8.86
N PHE A 169 -4.90 -8.44 -8.65
CA PHE A 169 -4.27 -7.63 -9.70
C PHE A 169 -3.15 -8.40 -10.42
N GLU A 170 -2.82 -7.96 -11.61
CA GLU A 170 -1.60 -8.34 -12.31
C GLU A 170 -0.49 -7.35 -11.94
N PRO A 171 0.63 -7.78 -11.32
CA PRO A 171 1.72 -6.86 -11.01
C PRO A 171 2.39 -6.37 -12.28
N LEU A 172 2.55 -5.06 -12.38
CA LEU A 172 3.27 -4.39 -13.46
C LEU A 172 4.60 -3.88 -12.91
N GLU A 173 5.69 -4.56 -13.25
CA GLU A 173 7.04 -4.16 -12.89
C GLU A 173 7.38 -2.81 -13.52
N ALA A 174 7.60 -1.80 -12.70
CA ALA A 174 7.77 -0.42 -13.14
C ALA A 174 9.18 0.14 -12.87
N GLY A 175 10.11 -0.71 -12.43
CA GLY A 175 11.52 -0.31 -12.22
C GLY A 175 11.89 -0.02 -10.76
N GLY A 176 12.87 0.87 -10.57
CA GLY A 176 13.39 1.25 -9.26
C GLY A 176 12.52 2.27 -8.52
N LEU A 177 12.92 2.64 -7.28
CA LEU A 177 12.19 3.61 -6.45
C LEU A 177 12.01 4.99 -7.13
N ALA A 178 12.93 5.39 -8.01
CA ALA A 178 12.82 6.63 -8.77
C ALA A 178 11.58 6.69 -9.68
N THR A 179 11.01 5.53 -10.06
CA THR A 179 9.72 5.47 -10.79
C THR A 179 8.57 6.11 -9.99
N GLY A 180 8.67 6.17 -8.66
CA GLY A 180 7.72 6.89 -7.83
C GLY A 180 7.50 8.34 -8.24
N ARG A 181 8.51 9.00 -8.82
CA ARG A 181 8.42 10.37 -9.36
C ARG A 181 7.36 10.52 -10.46
N PHE A 182 6.96 9.43 -11.09
CA PHE A 182 5.93 9.37 -12.13
C PHE A 182 4.67 8.63 -11.66
N ALA A 183 4.84 7.57 -10.87
CA ALA A 183 3.73 6.77 -10.37
C ALA A 183 2.85 7.54 -9.35
N GLU A 184 3.45 8.38 -8.51
CA GLU A 184 2.72 9.18 -7.53
C GLU A 184 1.90 10.31 -8.20
N PRO A 185 2.43 11.09 -9.18
CA PRO A 185 1.60 11.96 -10.01
C PRO A 185 0.53 11.22 -10.81
N PHE A 186 0.82 10.02 -11.32
CA PHE A 186 -0.20 9.21 -12.00
C PHE A 186 -1.33 8.80 -11.04
N ALA A 187 -1.04 8.59 -9.75
CA ALA A 187 -2.09 8.36 -8.75
C ALA A 187 -3.07 9.53 -8.65
N MET A 188 -2.62 10.78 -8.85
CA MET A 188 -3.49 11.96 -8.89
C MET A 188 -4.42 11.93 -10.11
N VAL A 189 -3.93 11.50 -11.28
CA VAL A 189 -4.77 11.31 -12.47
C VAL A 189 -5.84 10.26 -12.21
N VAL A 190 -5.46 9.12 -11.59
CA VAL A 190 -6.42 8.07 -11.22
C VAL A 190 -7.45 8.59 -10.21
N ALA A 191 -7.04 9.40 -9.23
CA ALA A 191 -7.95 10.01 -8.25
C ALA A 191 -8.94 10.96 -8.93
N GLU A 192 -8.48 11.82 -9.85
CA GLU A 192 -9.37 12.72 -10.62
C GLU A 192 -10.41 11.92 -11.42
N LEU A 193 -10.00 10.85 -12.09
CA LEU A 193 -10.91 10.00 -12.86
C LEU A 193 -11.90 9.24 -11.96
N ALA A 194 -11.47 8.80 -10.79
CA ALA A 194 -12.28 8.00 -9.87
C ALA A 194 -13.27 8.85 -9.07
N TYR A 195 -12.87 10.02 -8.61
CA TYR A 195 -13.63 10.82 -7.67
C TYR A 195 -14.18 12.12 -8.27
N GLY A 196 -13.50 12.66 -9.28
CA GLY A 196 -13.90 13.90 -9.97
C GLY A 196 -14.81 13.69 -11.18
N ARG A 197 -15.07 12.44 -11.60
CA ARG A 197 -15.84 12.13 -12.80
C ARG A 197 -17.03 11.19 -12.51
N PRO A 198 -18.08 11.21 -13.36
CA PRO A 198 -19.16 10.23 -13.25
C PRO A 198 -18.67 8.80 -13.44
N GLY A 199 -19.31 7.83 -12.79
CA GLY A 199 -18.98 6.39 -12.89
C GLY A 199 -18.50 5.78 -11.58
N GLY A 200 -18.13 6.61 -10.61
CA GLY A 200 -17.77 6.19 -9.26
C GLY A 200 -16.32 5.73 -9.11
N PRO A 201 -15.89 5.52 -7.87
CA PRO A 201 -14.47 5.33 -7.55
C PRO A 201 -13.92 3.92 -7.77
N ALA A 202 -14.72 2.94 -8.17
CA ALA A 202 -14.25 1.57 -8.44
C ALA A 202 -13.53 1.49 -9.80
N LEU A 203 -12.49 2.31 -9.97
CA LEU A 203 -11.72 2.45 -11.20
C LEU A 203 -10.48 1.55 -11.16
N THR A 204 -10.15 0.95 -12.30
CA THR A 204 -8.91 0.19 -12.53
C THR A 204 -8.33 0.53 -13.89
N TYR A 205 -7.07 0.18 -14.12
CA TYR A 205 -6.39 0.38 -15.41
C TYR A 205 -5.68 -0.88 -15.89
N ARG A 206 -5.39 -0.90 -17.18
CA ARG A 206 -4.55 -1.90 -17.83
C ARG A 206 -3.82 -1.25 -19.00
N PHE A 207 -2.52 -1.48 -19.09
CA PHE A 207 -1.70 -1.11 -20.24
C PHE A 207 -1.57 -2.33 -21.16
N GLU A 208 -1.69 -2.13 -22.47
CA GLU A 208 -1.55 -3.17 -23.48
C GLU A 208 -0.47 -2.77 -24.48
N ARG A 209 0.27 -3.78 -24.96
CA ARG A 209 1.18 -3.61 -26.09
C ARG A 209 0.46 -4.07 -27.34
N LEU A 210 0.59 -3.28 -28.42
CA LEU A 210 0.05 -3.61 -29.76
C LEU A 210 1.08 -4.41 -30.53
#